data_82b9236f123891aecb28bd24c9423ce6
#
_entry.id   82b9236f123891aecb28bd24c9423ce6
#
_cell.length_a   1.000
_cell.length_b   1.000
_cell.length_c   1.000
_cell.angle_alpha   90.00
_cell.angle_beta   90.00
_cell.angle_gamma   90.00
#
_symmetry.space_group_name_H-M   'P 1'
#
loop_
_entity.id
_entity.type
_entity.pdbx_description
1 polymer ?
#
loop_
_entity_poly.entity_id
_entity_poly.type
_entity_poly.pdbx_seq_one_letter_code
_entity_poly.pdbx_strand_id
1 'polypeptide(L)'
;MNLKNVALFAGFFFATLAIFVQGILPMLEPESRQLKITKVVRTDLGELKWMEHEATDYSESELIGRQVYIREGCWYCHSQYVRPVTGERRRWGPVTQAGEYAFDMPHLFSTRRIGPDLSRVGLKYSDEWHLAHFWDPRMVVPDSIMPRFAELFDGPHQGVKVVEDDEGNRTLDKTADTGNIFDYSSQEKIMLTPNAEGLVFVSEKGKYPVIWTPNDEFTGDTVNVIAQTEELEGLVDYIQKLGTNRGKWRDLFEPQSIDASMVSIPRSEEWIAFGKEVYTRRCEGCHGDNGNGNGPAATFMYEFRPRNFTAGVFKFRLTPSGSLPQDGDLWRTVTRGIRGSSMPSWHMLPDKDRIAVIQYIKYELAVDRSDPAEPY
;
A
#
# COMPACT_ATOMS: atom_id res chain seq x y z
N MET A 1 -6.21 -62.96 26.15
CA MET A 1 -5.21 -62.03 25.63
C MET A 1 -4.85 -61.12 26.82
N ASN A 2 -3.57 -60.95 27.16
CA ASN A 2 -3.15 -60.17 28.31
C ASN A 2 -3.35 -58.67 28.00
N LEU A 3 -3.88 -57.85 28.93
CA LEU A 3 -4.12 -56.44 28.78
C LEU A 3 -2.92 -55.66 28.26
N LYS A 4 -1.70 -56.07 28.67
CA LYS A 4 -0.43 -55.49 28.19
C LYS A 4 -0.27 -55.69 26.66
N ASN A 5 -0.60 -56.86 26.15
CA ASN A 5 -0.46 -57.17 24.72
C ASN A 5 -1.53 -56.43 23.92
N VAL A 6 -2.73 -56.24 24.44
CA VAL A 6 -3.77 -55.44 23.80
C VAL A 6 -3.34 -53.99 23.70
N ALA A 7 -2.85 -53.39 24.80
CA ALA A 7 -2.37 -52.02 24.83
C ALA A 7 -1.20 -51.77 23.87
N LEU A 8 -0.25 -52.72 23.85
CA LEU A 8 0.93 -52.66 22.98
C LEU A 8 0.54 -52.75 21.50
N PHE A 9 -0.36 -53.69 21.16
CA PHE A 9 -0.86 -53.87 19.83
C PHE A 9 -1.69 -52.64 19.36
N ALA A 10 -2.58 -52.12 20.21
CA ALA A 10 -3.34 -50.92 19.92
C ALA A 10 -2.44 -49.70 19.72
N GLY A 11 -1.46 -49.47 20.61
CA GLY A 11 -0.48 -48.39 20.47
C GLY A 11 0.30 -48.46 19.18
N PHE A 12 0.81 -49.65 18.82
CA PHE A 12 1.53 -49.83 17.56
C PHE A 12 0.61 -49.59 16.33
N PHE A 13 -0.62 -50.13 16.36
CA PHE A 13 -1.56 -49.96 15.28
C PHE A 13 -1.90 -48.47 15.05
N PHE A 14 -2.26 -47.73 16.11
CA PHE A 14 -2.57 -46.33 15.97
C PHE A 14 -1.36 -45.48 15.61
N ALA A 15 -0.17 -45.78 16.10
CA ALA A 15 1.06 -45.10 15.68
C ALA A 15 1.34 -45.31 14.20
N THR A 16 1.24 -46.56 13.72
CA THR A 16 1.44 -46.89 12.30
C THR A 16 0.39 -46.23 11.43
N LEU A 17 -0.87 -46.25 11.87
CA LEU A 17 -1.97 -45.58 11.17
C LEU A 17 -1.74 -44.07 11.08
N ALA A 18 -1.29 -43.44 12.17
CA ALA A 18 -0.98 -42.01 12.19
C ALA A 18 0.16 -41.66 11.22
N ILE A 19 1.24 -42.46 11.22
CA ILE A 19 2.36 -42.29 10.26
C ILE A 19 1.87 -42.44 8.83
N PHE A 20 1.03 -43.45 8.57
CA PHE A 20 0.51 -43.69 7.23
C PHE A 20 -0.39 -42.54 6.77
N VAL A 21 -1.38 -42.14 7.60
CA VAL A 21 -2.36 -41.12 7.21
C VAL A 21 -1.76 -39.72 7.18
N GLN A 22 -0.86 -39.38 8.11
CA GLN A 22 -0.32 -38.03 8.20
C GLN A 22 1.03 -37.86 7.44
N GLY A 23 1.78 -38.94 7.24
CA GLY A 23 3.06 -38.91 6.56
C GLY A 23 2.98 -39.46 5.14
N ILE A 24 2.60 -40.75 4.99
CA ILE A 24 2.72 -41.45 3.71
C ILE A 24 1.60 -41.02 2.74
N LEU A 25 0.35 -40.94 3.19
CA LEU A 25 -0.79 -40.61 2.34
C LEU A 25 -0.63 -39.24 1.66
N PRO A 26 -0.25 -38.15 2.37
CA PRO A 26 0.02 -36.86 1.74
C PRO A 26 1.19 -36.90 0.74
N MET A 27 2.20 -37.76 0.98
CA MET A 27 3.31 -37.93 0.01
C MET A 27 2.87 -38.60 -1.28
N LEU A 28 1.83 -39.41 -1.25
CA LEU A 28 1.26 -40.08 -2.44
C LEU A 28 0.30 -39.19 -3.21
N GLU A 29 -0.27 -38.17 -2.57
CA GLU A 29 -1.20 -37.23 -3.20
C GLU A 29 -0.45 -36.34 -4.19
N PRO A 30 -0.80 -36.37 -5.50
CA PRO A 30 -0.13 -35.54 -6.50
C PRO A 30 -0.19 -34.04 -6.19
N GLU A 31 -1.28 -33.57 -5.62
CA GLU A 31 -1.48 -32.14 -5.29
C GLU A 31 -0.56 -31.69 -4.15
N SER A 32 -0.28 -32.56 -3.17
CA SER A 32 0.65 -32.24 -2.08
C SER A 32 2.12 -32.18 -2.52
N ARG A 33 2.44 -32.68 -3.71
CA ARG A 33 3.78 -32.58 -4.33
C ARG A 33 3.97 -31.27 -5.10
N GLN A 34 2.92 -30.55 -5.41
CA GLN A 34 2.95 -29.28 -6.12
C GLN A 34 3.11 -28.10 -5.14
N LEU A 35 4.13 -28.16 -4.29
CA LEU A 35 4.36 -27.17 -3.24
C LEU A 35 4.61 -25.74 -3.75
N LYS A 36 4.94 -25.60 -5.04
CA LYS A 36 5.20 -24.31 -5.68
C LYS A 36 4.00 -23.74 -6.42
N ILE A 37 2.91 -24.48 -6.51
CA ILE A 37 1.75 -24.07 -7.30
C ILE A 37 0.64 -23.59 -6.38
N THR A 38 0.13 -22.39 -6.69
CA THR A 38 -1.06 -21.81 -6.07
C THR A 38 -2.22 -21.87 -7.05
N LYS A 39 -3.35 -22.46 -6.62
CA LYS A 39 -4.56 -22.57 -7.43
C LYS A 39 -5.56 -21.46 -7.09
N VAL A 40 -5.96 -20.71 -8.08
CA VAL A 40 -6.88 -19.58 -7.93
C VAL A 40 -8.07 -19.74 -8.84
N VAL A 41 -9.27 -19.51 -8.33
CA VAL A 41 -10.50 -19.44 -9.14
C VAL A 41 -10.72 -18.01 -9.58
N ARG A 42 -10.80 -17.81 -10.87
CA ARG A 42 -11.18 -16.53 -11.47
C ARG A 42 -12.53 -16.66 -12.15
N THR A 43 -13.38 -15.65 -12.00
CA THR A 43 -14.60 -15.52 -12.78
C THR A 43 -14.30 -14.72 -14.03
N ASP A 44 -14.27 -15.35 -15.17
CA ASP A 44 -14.05 -14.71 -16.45
C ASP A 44 -15.33 -14.83 -17.28
N LEU A 45 -15.92 -13.70 -17.66
CA LEU A 45 -17.18 -13.65 -18.44
C LEU A 45 -18.33 -14.50 -17.87
N GLY A 46 -18.37 -14.69 -16.54
CA GLY A 46 -19.39 -15.50 -15.86
C GLY A 46 -19.03 -16.98 -15.69
N GLU A 47 -17.93 -17.43 -16.25
CA GLU A 47 -17.43 -18.80 -16.04
C GLU A 47 -16.34 -18.84 -14.95
N LEU A 48 -16.39 -19.89 -14.11
CA LEU A 48 -15.37 -20.16 -13.10
C LEU A 48 -14.20 -20.88 -13.77
N LYS A 49 -13.08 -20.19 -13.88
CA LYS A 49 -11.84 -20.76 -14.44
C LYS A 49 -10.79 -20.93 -13.36
N TRP A 50 -10.21 -22.11 -13.30
CA TRP A 50 -9.04 -22.34 -12.46
C TRP A 50 -7.78 -21.81 -13.14
N MET A 51 -6.98 -21.05 -12.39
CA MET A 51 -5.67 -20.60 -12.80
C MET A 51 -4.64 -21.14 -11.82
N GLU A 52 -3.50 -21.56 -12.35
CA GLU A 52 -2.36 -21.99 -11.56
C GLU A 52 -1.26 -20.93 -11.66
N HIS A 53 -0.70 -20.58 -10.52
CA HIS A 53 0.43 -19.68 -10.42
C HIS A 53 1.59 -20.43 -9.80
N GLU A 54 2.71 -20.48 -10.51
CA GLU A 54 3.93 -21.03 -9.98
C GLU A 54 4.67 -19.96 -9.17
N ALA A 55 5.12 -20.34 -7.96
CA ALA A 55 5.89 -19.46 -7.10
C ALA A 55 7.25 -19.15 -7.73
N THR A 56 7.64 -17.90 -7.65
CA THR A 56 8.99 -17.43 -8.04
C THR A 56 9.86 -17.24 -6.80
N ASP A 57 11.13 -17.56 -6.91
CA ASP A 57 12.12 -17.35 -5.84
C ASP A 57 12.32 -15.84 -5.58
N TYR A 58 12.95 -15.55 -4.48
CA TYR A 58 13.30 -14.19 -4.10
C TYR A 58 14.47 -13.67 -4.94
N SER A 59 14.39 -12.41 -5.36
CA SER A 59 15.53 -11.65 -5.89
C SER A 59 16.51 -11.33 -4.76
N GLU A 60 17.70 -10.83 -5.11
CA GLU A 60 18.69 -10.40 -4.14
C GLU A 60 18.19 -9.29 -3.23
N SER A 61 17.53 -8.28 -3.80
CA SER A 61 16.90 -7.18 -3.07
C SER A 61 15.79 -7.68 -2.13
N GLU A 62 14.91 -8.58 -2.61
CA GLU A 62 13.86 -9.18 -1.78
C GLU A 62 14.44 -10.00 -0.61
N LEU A 63 15.61 -10.67 -0.81
CA LEU A 63 16.29 -11.39 0.28
C LEU A 63 16.90 -10.44 1.32
N ILE A 64 17.49 -9.32 0.90
CA ILE A 64 17.95 -8.25 1.80
C ILE A 64 16.77 -7.76 2.63
N GLY A 65 15.65 -7.44 1.97
CA GLY A 65 14.45 -6.97 2.64
C GLY A 65 13.85 -7.99 3.61
N ARG A 66 13.90 -9.27 3.26
CA ARG A 66 13.49 -10.34 4.19
C ARG A 66 14.35 -10.40 5.44
N GLN A 67 15.65 -10.16 5.33
CA GLN A 67 16.54 -10.09 6.48
C GLN A 67 16.22 -8.88 7.36
N VAL A 68 15.96 -7.71 6.76
CA VAL A 68 15.52 -6.52 7.47
C VAL A 68 14.20 -6.78 8.19
N TYR A 69 13.21 -7.38 7.52
CA TYR A 69 11.91 -7.75 8.10
C TYR A 69 12.04 -8.62 9.36
N ILE A 70 13.01 -9.58 9.35
CA ILE A 70 13.30 -10.43 10.49
C ILE A 70 14.01 -9.65 11.59
N ARG A 71 15.03 -8.88 11.24
CA ARG A 71 15.86 -8.09 12.16
C ARG A 71 15.05 -7.06 12.94
N GLU A 72 14.20 -6.32 12.23
CA GLU A 72 13.33 -5.30 12.83
C GLU A 72 12.11 -5.91 13.55
N GLY A 73 11.94 -7.21 13.49
CA GLY A 73 10.91 -7.92 14.24
C GLY A 73 9.49 -7.68 13.73
N CYS A 74 9.30 -7.34 12.48
CA CYS A 74 7.98 -7.06 11.88
C CYS A 74 6.99 -8.20 12.08
N TRP A 75 7.49 -9.46 12.02
CA TRP A 75 6.70 -10.68 12.22
C TRP A 75 6.17 -10.85 13.65
N TYR A 76 6.66 -10.09 14.64
CA TYR A 76 6.09 -10.09 15.98
C TYR A 76 4.72 -9.42 16.03
N CYS A 77 4.47 -8.45 15.16
CA CYS A 77 3.22 -7.69 15.13
C CYS A 77 2.32 -8.05 13.96
N HIS A 78 2.91 -8.55 12.85
CA HIS A 78 2.23 -8.88 11.62
C HIS A 78 2.28 -10.38 11.34
N SER A 79 1.14 -10.97 10.99
CA SER A 79 1.11 -12.34 10.46
C SER A 79 1.21 -12.33 8.94
N GLN A 80 1.67 -13.45 8.39
CA GLN A 80 1.70 -13.73 6.95
C GLN A 80 0.94 -15.04 6.66
N TYR A 81 -0.19 -15.26 7.33
CA TYR A 81 -0.92 -16.50 7.19
C TYR A 81 -2.41 -16.29 7.42
N VAL A 82 -3.18 -16.36 6.34
CA VAL A 82 -4.64 -16.36 6.41
C VAL A 82 -5.12 -17.78 6.68
N ARG A 83 -5.62 -18.02 7.88
CA ARG A 83 -6.01 -19.35 8.37
C ARG A 83 -7.41 -19.73 7.87
N PRO A 84 -7.73 -21.05 7.75
CA PRO A 84 -9.04 -21.55 7.39
C PRO A 84 -10.03 -21.52 8.58
N VAL A 85 -10.08 -20.38 9.29
CA VAL A 85 -10.98 -20.20 10.44
C VAL A 85 -12.01 -19.12 10.18
N THR A 86 -13.09 -19.12 10.97
CA THR A 86 -14.23 -18.22 10.76
C THR A 86 -13.82 -16.75 10.80
N GLY A 87 -14.20 -16.01 9.78
CA GLY A 87 -14.04 -14.57 9.68
C GLY A 87 -12.72 -14.11 9.06
N GLU A 88 -11.65 -14.90 9.09
CA GLU A 88 -10.35 -14.47 8.55
C GLU A 88 -10.39 -14.21 7.03
N ARG A 89 -11.04 -15.11 6.28
CA ARG A 89 -11.19 -14.97 4.84
C ARG A 89 -11.90 -13.67 4.44
N ARG A 90 -12.86 -13.21 5.24
CA ARG A 90 -13.60 -11.96 4.96
C ARG A 90 -12.73 -10.73 5.19
N ARG A 91 -11.80 -10.81 6.15
CA ARG A 91 -10.97 -9.67 6.55
C ARG A 91 -9.66 -9.59 5.77
N TRP A 92 -9.03 -10.75 5.50
CA TRP A 92 -7.67 -10.82 4.98
C TRP A 92 -7.58 -11.45 3.60
N GLY A 93 -8.71 -11.89 3.04
CA GLY A 93 -8.77 -12.55 1.76
C GLY A 93 -8.70 -14.08 1.86
N PRO A 94 -8.48 -14.77 0.74
CA PRO A 94 -8.50 -16.22 0.68
C PRO A 94 -7.48 -16.88 1.61
N VAL A 95 -7.77 -18.11 2.04
CA VAL A 95 -6.85 -18.92 2.85
C VAL A 95 -5.51 -19.06 2.12
N THR A 96 -4.43 -18.93 2.88
CA THR A 96 -3.06 -19.08 2.38
C THR A 96 -2.81 -20.50 1.88
N GLN A 97 -2.17 -20.64 0.73
CA GLN A 97 -1.76 -21.92 0.15
C GLN A 97 -0.24 -22.08 0.26
N ALA A 98 0.23 -23.32 0.31
CA ALA A 98 1.67 -23.65 0.44
C ALA A 98 2.51 -22.99 -0.67
N GLY A 99 2.02 -22.95 -1.90
CA GLY A 99 2.71 -22.35 -3.03
C GLY A 99 3.03 -20.86 -2.85
N GLU A 100 2.28 -20.14 -2.02
CA GLU A 100 2.52 -18.72 -1.79
C GLU A 100 3.84 -18.47 -1.06
N TYR A 101 4.31 -19.44 -0.27
CA TYR A 101 5.51 -19.38 0.58
C TYR A 101 6.52 -20.49 0.28
N ALA A 102 6.51 -21.03 -0.94
CA ALA A 102 7.37 -22.15 -1.32
C ALA A 102 8.88 -21.89 -1.11
N PHE A 103 9.29 -20.63 -1.20
CA PHE A 103 10.68 -20.19 -1.03
C PHE A 103 10.93 -19.45 0.28
N ASP A 104 9.90 -19.21 1.10
CA ASP A 104 10.01 -18.47 2.36
C ASP A 104 10.42 -19.40 3.51
N MET A 105 11.69 -19.76 3.60
CA MET A 105 12.23 -20.65 4.61
C MET A 105 13.25 -19.96 5.52
N PRO A 106 13.08 -20.02 6.86
CA PRO A 106 11.92 -20.50 7.61
C PRO A 106 10.71 -19.60 7.42
N HIS A 107 9.52 -20.18 7.49
CA HIS A 107 8.27 -19.41 7.33
C HIS A 107 8.07 -18.37 8.44
N LEU A 108 7.68 -17.16 8.06
CA LEU A 108 7.44 -16.03 8.97
C LEU A 108 5.94 -15.83 9.27
N PHE A 109 5.20 -16.92 9.41
CA PHE A 109 3.74 -16.89 9.49
C PHE A 109 3.19 -16.06 10.63
N SER A 110 3.80 -16.15 11.81
CA SER A 110 3.29 -15.57 13.05
C SER A 110 1.81 -15.86 13.32
N THR A 111 1.37 -15.70 14.54
CA THR A 111 -0.04 -15.82 14.93
C THR A 111 -0.61 -14.52 15.48
N ARG A 112 0.25 -13.54 15.70
CA ARG A 112 -0.13 -12.23 16.22
C ARG A 112 -0.53 -11.29 15.09
N ARG A 113 -1.54 -10.48 15.33
CA ARG A 113 -2.00 -9.41 14.46
C ARG A 113 -2.26 -8.15 15.29
N ILE A 114 -1.19 -7.61 15.86
CA ILE A 114 -1.20 -6.27 16.43
C ILE A 114 -1.40 -5.28 15.28
N GLY A 115 -0.62 -5.43 14.21
CA GLY A 115 -0.90 -4.87 12.90
C GLY A 115 -1.69 -5.85 12.01
N PRO A 116 -2.04 -5.45 10.77
CA PRO A 116 -2.76 -6.30 9.82
C PRO A 116 -1.92 -7.51 9.34
N ASP A 117 -2.62 -8.52 8.81
CA ASP A 117 -1.99 -9.62 8.09
C ASP A 117 -1.39 -9.11 6.76
N LEU A 118 -0.15 -9.50 6.46
CA LEU A 118 0.59 -9.04 5.29
C LEU A 118 0.62 -10.03 4.13
N SER A 119 -0.03 -11.20 4.25
CA SER A 119 -0.04 -12.22 3.18
C SER A 119 -0.44 -11.69 1.81
N ARG A 120 -1.17 -10.59 1.75
CA ARG A 120 -1.75 -10.03 0.53
C ARG A 120 -1.41 -8.55 0.35
N VAL A 121 -0.37 -8.07 1.03
CA VAL A 121 -0.03 -6.65 0.98
C VAL A 121 0.65 -6.26 -0.33
N GLY A 122 1.40 -7.18 -0.92
CA GLY A 122 2.11 -6.93 -2.17
C GLY A 122 1.19 -6.45 -3.28
N LEU A 123 1.59 -5.41 -3.96
CA LEU A 123 0.84 -4.71 -5.01
C LEU A 123 -0.49 -4.07 -4.54
N LYS A 124 -0.72 -3.99 -3.22
CA LYS A 124 -1.89 -3.30 -2.66
C LYS A 124 -1.65 -1.81 -2.52
N TYR A 125 -0.48 -1.46 -2.02
CA TYR A 125 -0.01 -0.09 -1.88
C TYR A 125 1.22 0.10 -2.76
N SER A 126 1.54 1.35 -3.11
CA SER A 126 2.74 1.68 -3.86
C SER A 126 3.99 1.67 -2.97
N ASP A 127 5.16 1.70 -3.58
CA ASP A 127 6.43 1.81 -2.88
C ASP A 127 6.47 3.08 -2.03
N GLU A 128 6.02 4.21 -2.58
CA GLU A 128 5.98 5.50 -1.90
C GLU A 128 5.07 5.48 -0.66
N TRP A 129 3.96 4.73 -0.72
CA TRP A 129 3.11 4.52 0.44
C TRP A 129 3.86 3.77 1.55
N HIS A 130 4.62 2.73 1.17
CA HIS A 130 5.43 1.97 2.11
C HIS A 130 6.55 2.81 2.71
N LEU A 131 7.22 3.64 1.91
CA LEU A 131 8.25 4.56 2.37
C LEU A 131 7.68 5.56 3.41
N ALA A 132 6.57 6.21 3.10
CA ALA A 132 5.89 7.09 4.06
C ALA A 132 5.49 6.34 5.34
N HIS A 133 5.00 5.08 5.19
CA HIS A 133 4.58 4.25 6.30
C HIS A 133 5.75 3.81 7.20
N PHE A 134 6.92 3.54 6.64
CA PHE A 134 8.11 3.20 7.43
C PHE A 134 8.73 4.44 8.09
N TRP A 135 8.74 5.57 7.41
CA TRP A 135 9.22 6.82 8.00
C TRP A 135 8.38 7.23 9.21
N ASP A 136 7.10 7.38 9.04
CA ASP A 136 6.14 7.54 10.12
C ASP A 136 4.78 6.94 9.74
N PRO A 137 4.39 5.82 10.35
CA PRO A 137 3.12 5.16 10.04
C PRO A 137 1.90 6.07 10.16
N ARG A 138 1.96 7.08 11.03
CA ARG A 138 0.86 8.03 11.26
C ARG A 138 0.62 8.98 10.09
N MET A 139 1.60 9.14 9.18
CA MET A 139 1.41 9.90 7.94
C MET A 139 0.32 9.31 7.03
N VAL A 140 0.17 7.98 7.03
CA VAL A 140 -0.80 7.29 6.16
C VAL A 140 -1.91 6.58 6.95
N VAL A 141 -1.70 6.34 8.25
CA VAL A 141 -2.66 5.75 9.18
C VAL A 141 -2.58 6.52 10.49
N PRO A 142 -3.35 7.61 10.69
CA PRO A 142 -3.20 8.52 11.84
C PRO A 142 -3.22 7.85 13.20
N ASP A 143 -4.06 6.82 13.38
CA ASP A 143 -4.21 6.07 14.64
C ASP A 143 -3.22 4.89 14.75
N SER A 144 -2.16 4.85 13.96
CA SER A 144 -1.21 3.74 13.96
C SER A 144 -0.40 3.67 15.24
N ILE A 145 -0.36 2.49 15.84
CA ILE A 145 0.52 2.15 16.97
C ILE A 145 1.87 1.57 16.53
N MET A 146 2.06 1.39 15.22
CA MET A 146 3.33 0.92 14.68
C MET A 146 4.44 1.93 15.00
N PRO A 147 5.62 1.49 15.44
CA PRO A 147 6.76 2.37 15.65
C PRO A 147 7.24 2.95 14.31
N ARG A 148 7.95 4.04 14.38
CA ARG A 148 8.73 4.57 13.25
C ARG A 148 9.95 3.68 13.04
N PHE A 149 10.37 3.56 11.79
CA PHE A 149 11.61 2.89 11.38
C PHE A 149 12.51 3.90 10.62
N ALA A 150 12.64 5.08 11.21
CA ALA A 150 13.43 6.16 10.62
C ALA A 150 14.91 5.79 10.45
N GLU A 151 15.42 4.85 11.23
CA GLU A 151 16.77 4.29 11.15
C GLU A 151 17.04 3.48 9.88
N LEU A 152 16.01 3.10 9.13
CA LEU A 152 16.16 2.47 7.82
C LEU A 152 16.44 3.49 6.70
N PHE A 153 16.24 4.78 7.00
CA PHE A 153 16.53 5.86 6.08
C PHE A 153 17.93 6.43 6.39
N ASP A 154 18.53 6.98 5.36
CA ASP A 154 19.72 7.80 5.55
C ASP A 154 19.32 9.24 5.81
N GLY A 155 19.82 9.82 6.89
CA GLY A 155 19.46 11.15 7.36
C GLY A 155 18.54 11.13 8.60
N PRO A 156 17.92 12.27 8.94
CA PRO A 156 17.82 13.49 8.14
C PRO A 156 19.10 14.33 8.14
N HIS A 157 19.55 14.73 6.95
CA HIS A 157 20.60 15.71 6.76
C HIS A 157 19.97 17.10 6.88
N GLN A 158 20.32 17.82 7.92
CA GLN A 158 19.70 19.09 8.28
C GLN A 158 20.31 20.28 7.56
N GLY A 159 19.49 21.28 7.26
CA GLY A 159 19.95 22.58 6.79
C GLY A 159 20.50 22.58 5.37
N VAL A 160 20.13 21.62 4.53
CA VAL A 160 20.53 21.62 3.12
C VAL A 160 19.92 22.82 2.41
N LYS A 161 20.76 23.65 1.77
CA LYS A 161 20.31 24.87 1.11
C LYS A 161 19.47 24.57 -0.12
N VAL A 162 18.47 25.40 -0.33
CA VAL A 162 17.67 25.46 -1.53
C VAL A 162 18.13 26.63 -2.39
N VAL A 163 18.34 26.37 -3.67
CA VAL A 163 18.70 27.39 -4.66
C VAL A 163 17.58 27.52 -5.69
N GLU A 164 17.35 28.73 -6.18
CA GLU A 164 16.37 29.02 -7.22
C GLU A 164 17.10 29.18 -8.56
N ASP A 165 16.60 28.50 -9.59
CA ASP A 165 17.14 28.65 -10.94
C ASP A 165 16.55 29.88 -11.66
N ASP A 166 17.08 30.21 -12.84
CA ASP A 166 16.63 31.37 -13.62
C ASP A 166 15.17 31.27 -14.08
N GLU A 167 14.56 30.08 -13.98
CA GLU A 167 13.16 29.80 -14.33
C GLU A 167 12.23 29.88 -13.11
N GLY A 168 12.79 30.18 -11.92
CA GLY A 168 12.04 30.25 -10.66
C GLY A 168 11.79 28.89 -10.00
N ASN A 169 12.46 27.83 -10.46
CA ASN A 169 12.36 26.52 -9.83
C ASN A 169 13.33 26.45 -8.65
N ARG A 170 12.88 25.89 -7.53
CA ARG A 170 13.72 25.72 -6.34
C ARG A 170 14.27 24.29 -6.31
N THR A 171 15.59 24.17 -6.19
CA THR A 171 16.33 22.89 -6.19
C THR A 171 17.29 22.84 -5.01
N LEU A 172 17.81 21.64 -4.69
CA LEU A 172 18.89 21.54 -3.70
C LEU A 172 20.18 22.14 -4.26
N ASP A 173 20.92 22.81 -3.38
CA ASP A 173 22.29 23.24 -3.69
C ASP A 173 23.18 22.01 -3.88
N LYS A 174 23.61 21.78 -5.13
CA LYS A 174 24.48 20.64 -5.51
C LYS A 174 25.87 20.70 -4.85
N THR A 175 26.23 21.83 -4.30
CA THR A 175 27.51 22.04 -3.60
C THR A 175 27.40 21.80 -2.09
N ALA A 176 26.19 21.55 -1.56
CA ALA A 176 26.00 21.28 -0.15
C ALA A 176 26.73 19.99 0.23
N ASP A 177 27.62 20.08 1.22
CA ASP A 177 28.28 18.93 1.79
C ASP A 177 27.27 18.10 2.60
N THR A 178 26.69 17.11 1.97
CA THR A 178 25.75 16.15 2.59
C THR A 178 26.47 14.94 3.17
N GLY A 179 27.81 15.01 3.29
CA GLY A 179 28.61 13.94 3.92
C GLY A 179 28.83 12.69 3.08
N ASN A 180 28.89 12.80 1.75
CA ASN A 180 29.17 11.72 0.79
C ASN A 180 28.11 10.60 0.65
N ILE A 181 26.91 10.79 1.15
CA ILE A 181 25.92 9.71 1.19
C ILE A 181 25.05 9.71 -0.06
N PHE A 182 24.91 10.86 -0.71
CA PHE A 182 24.16 10.98 -1.97
C PHE A 182 24.87 11.95 -2.93
N ASP A 183 25.33 11.45 -4.07
CA ASP A 183 25.94 12.30 -5.10
C ASP A 183 24.85 12.96 -5.96
N TYR A 184 24.43 14.15 -5.54
CA TYR A 184 23.49 14.98 -6.29
C TYR A 184 24.08 15.55 -7.59
N SER A 185 25.41 15.48 -7.75
CA SER A 185 26.13 16.12 -8.88
C SER A 185 25.82 15.46 -10.23
N SER A 186 25.43 14.19 -10.21
CA SER A 186 25.15 13.40 -11.42
C SER A 186 23.70 13.52 -11.93
N GLN A 187 22.79 14.11 -11.15
CA GLN A 187 21.37 14.24 -11.54
C GLN A 187 21.11 15.61 -12.17
N GLU A 188 20.59 15.63 -13.38
CA GLU A 188 20.41 16.86 -14.16
C GLU A 188 19.40 17.85 -13.57
N LYS A 189 18.36 17.40 -12.87
CA LYS A 189 17.43 18.25 -12.08
C LYS A 189 16.73 17.39 -11.01
N ILE A 190 16.94 17.68 -9.75
CA ILE A 190 16.10 17.16 -8.67
C ILE A 190 15.19 18.30 -8.24
N MET A 191 13.92 18.18 -8.55
CA MET A 191 12.88 19.10 -8.07
C MET A 191 12.23 18.46 -6.85
N LEU A 192 12.18 19.17 -5.76
CA LEU A 192 11.82 18.63 -4.46
C LEU A 192 10.55 19.29 -3.96
N THR A 193 9.69 18.49 -3.37
CA THR A 193 8.51 18.99 -2.67
C THR A 193 8.68 18.72 -1.18
N PRO A 194 9.18 19.67 -0.41
CA PRO A 194 9.23 19.53 1.04
C PRO A 194 7.80 19.45 1.60
N ASN A 195 7.65 18.71 2.70
CA ASN A 195 6.44 18.82 3.50
C ASN A 195 6.43 20.14 4.28
N ALA A 196 5.37 20.41 5.04
CA ALA A 196 5.23 21.63 5.85
C ALA A 196 6.40 21.83 6.85
N GLU A 197 7.10 20.77 7.23
CA GLU A 197 8.27 20.80 8.13
C GLU A 197 9.60 20.96 7.37
N GLY A 198 9.57 21.09 6.06
CA GLY A 198 10.75 21.18 5.22
C GLY A 198 11.48 19.84 5.02
N LEU A 199 10.80 18.71 5.23
CA LEU A 199 11.36 17.39 4.97
C LEU A 199 11.24 17.04 3.49
N VAL A 200 12.33 16.56 2.91
CA VAL A 200 12.44 16.11 1.53
C VAL A 200 12.93 14.67 1.50
N PHE A 201 12.25 13.83 0.71
CA PHE A 201 12.69 12.46 0.45
C PHE A 201 13.36 12.36 -0.93
N VAL A 202 14.50 11.68 -0.98
CA VAL A 202 15.26 11.42 -2.20
C VAL A 202 15.40 9.91 -2.41
N SER A 203 15.03 9.43 -3.59
CA SER A 203 15.19 8.04 -4.00
C SER A 203 16.11 7.93 -5.21
N GLU A 204 17.03 6.97 -5.20
CA GLU A 204 17.87 6.67 -6.37
C GLU A 204 17.07 6.18 -7.57
N LYS A 205 15.93 5.50 -7.33
CA LYS A 205 15.00 5.08 -8.40
C LYS A 205 14.27 6.25 -9.04
N GLY A 206 14.23 7.39 -8.40
CA GLY A 206 13.58 8.60 -8.89
C GLY A 206 14.34 9.23 -10.05
N LYS A 207 14.36 8.55 -11.22
CA LYS A 207 14.85 9.13 -12.49
C LYS A 207 13.98 10.28 -13.00
N TYR A 208 12.95 10.65 -12.26
CA TYR A 208 12.01 11.69 -12.66
C TYR A 208 12.21 12.92 -11.78
N PRO A 209 12.42 14.10 -12.39
CA PRO A 209 12.50 15.34 -11.65
C PRO A 209 11.20 15.54 -10.86
N VAL A 210 11.29 15.59 -9.55
CA VAL A 210 10.16 16.03 -8.72
C VAL A 210 9.98 17.51 -8.99
N ILE A 211 8.89 17.89 -9.62
CA ILE A 211 8.61 19.28 -9.98
C ILE A 211 8.08 20.00 -8.74
N TRP A 212 8.84 20.93 -8.19
CA TRP A 212 8.32 21.89 -7.25
C TRP A 212 7.39 22.86 -7.96
N THR A 213 6.14 22.90 -7.55
CA THR A 213 5.21 23.92 -8.02
C THR A 213 5.28 25.13 -7.09
N PRO A 214 5.18 26.37 -7.62
CA PRO A 214 5.21 27.61 -6.82
C PRO A 214 4.12 27.72 -5.75
N ASN A 215 3.17 26.81 -5.73
CA ASN A 215 2.04 26.78 -4.77
C ASN A 215 2.33 25.96 -3.51
N ASP A 216 3.53 25.43 -3.35
CA ASP A 216 3.88 24.72 -2.12
C ASP A 216 4.11 25.74 -0.99
N GLU A 217 3.48 25.46 0.15
CA GLU A 217 3.46 26.36 1.32
C GLU A 217 4.86 26.57 1.96
N PHE A 218 5.85 25.81 1.53
CA PHE A 218 7.19 25.87 2.08
C PHE A 218 8.01 27.02 1.45
N THR A 219 8.31 28.01 2.25
CA THR A 219 9.08 29.22 1.85
C THR A 219 10.51 29.25 2.43
N GLY A 220 10.93 28.18 3.12
CA GLY A 220 12.25 28.14 3.77
C GLY A 220 13.40 28.06 2.76
N ASP A 221 14.56 28.59 3.16
CA ASP A 221 15.81 28.55 2.37
C ASP A 221 16.64 27.28 2.60
N THR A 222 16.21 26.44 3.54
CA THR A 222 16.85 25.16 3.87
C THR A 222 15.83 24.07 4.10
N VAL A 223 16.19 22.84 3.76
CA VAL A 223 15.36 21.64 3.95
C VAL A 223 16.13 20.57 4.71
N ASN A 224 15.40 19.61 5.27
CA ASN A 224 15.94 18.39 5.84
C ASN A 224 15.78 17.26 4.82
N VAL A 225 16.90 16.66 4.43
CA VAL A 225 16.90 15.61 3.39
C VAL A 225 17.03 14.23 4.03
N ILE A 226 16.16 13.31 3.61
CA ILE A 226 16.29 11.89 3.90
C ILE A 226 16.40 11.13 2.59
N ALA A 227 17.22 10.07 2.59
CA ALA A 227 17.44 9.24 1.42
C ALA A 227 17.06 7.78 1.67
N GLN A 228 16.80 7.08 0.59
CA GLN A 228 16.53 5.66 0.60
C GLN A 228 17.85 4.88 0.73
N THR A 229 17.89 3.91 1.64
CA THR A 229 19.00 2.95 1.76
C THR A 229 18.68 1.67 0.98
N GLU A 230 19.71 0.88 0.66
CA GLU A 230 19.54 -0.44 0.04
C GLU A 230 18.69 -1.39 0.91
N GLU A 231 18.84 -1.33 2.23
CA GLU A 231 18.03 -2.11 3.18
C GLU A 231 16.55 -1.73 3.13
N LEU A 232 16.26 -0.44 3.05
CA LEU A 232 14.89 0.07 2.94
C LEU A 232 14.27 -0.33 1.58
N GLU A 233 15.04 -0.20 0.50
CA GLU A 233 14.62 -0.66 -0.83
C GLU A 233 14.28 -2.14 -0.81
N GLY A 234 15.19 -2.96 -0.30
CA GLY A 234 14.97 -4.40 -0.17
C GLY A 234 13.73 -4.72 0.67
N LEU A 235 13.51 -3.98 1.78
CA LEU A 235 12.30 -4.18 2.61
C LEU A 235 11.02 -3.89 1.83
N VAL A 236 10.98 -2.82 1.04
CA VAL A 236 9.84 -2.50 0.18
C VAL A 236 9.63 -3.60 -0.86
N ASP A 237 10.69 -4.06 -1.53
CA ASP A 237 10.63 -5.14 -2.53
C ASP A 237 10.10 -6.44 -1.90
N TYR A 238 10.59 -6.81 -0.70
CA TYR A 238 10.08 -7.98 0.01
C TYR A 238 8.59 -7.86 0.35
N ILE A 239 8.14 -6.71 0.86
CA ILE A 239 6.73 -6.46 1.17
C ILE A 239 5.87 -6.51 -0.10
N GLN A 240 6.35 -5.96 -1.21
CA GLN A 240 5.68 -6.02 -2.51
C GLN A 240 5.61 -7.44 -3.09
N LYS A 241 6.55 -8.32 -2.73
CA LYS A 241 6.52 -9.73 -3.10
C LYS A 241 5.38 -10.49 -2.45
N LEU A 242 4.99 -10.13 -1.21
CA LEU A 242 4.01 -10.87 -0.43
C LEU A 242 2.64 -10.95 -1.13
N GLY A 243 2.22 -12.14 -1.44
CA GLY A 243 0.96 -12.46 -2.14
C GLY A 243 1.05 -12.50 -3.66
N THR A 244 2.19 -12.12 -4.27
CA THR A 244 2.36 -12.14 -5.74
C THR A 244 2.37 -13.55 -6.31
N ASN A 245 2.84 -14.55 -5.55
CA ASN A 245 2.80 -15.95 -5.94
C ASN A 245 1.37 -16.52 -6.06
N ARG A 246 0.37 -15.75 -5.74
CA ARG A 246 -1.05 -16.05 -5.98
C ARG A 246 -1.60 -15.38 -7.25
N GLY A 247 -0.79 -14.64 -7.97
CA GLY A 247 -1.21 -13.77 -9.06
C GLY A 247 -1.57 -12.37 -8.55
N LYS A 248 -1.95 -11.50 -9.45
CA LYS A 248 -2.26 -10.11 -9.08
C LYS A 248 -3.50 -10.06 -8.20
N TRP A 249 -3.36 -9.58 -6.98
CA TRP A 249 -4.46 -9.42 -6.02
C TRP A 249 -5.66 -8.66 -6.61
N ARG A 250 -5.40 -7.64 -7.43
CA ARG A 250 -6.43 -6.85 -8.10
C ARG A 250 -7.28 -7.67 -9.06
N ASP A 251 -6.71 -8.72 -9.66
CA ASP A 251 -7.44 -9.58 -10.60
C ASP A 251 -8.43 -10.50 -9.89
N LEU A 252 -8.22 -10.76 -8.60
CA LEU A 252 -9.09 -11.60 -7.76
C LEU A 252 -10.26 -10.83 -7.15
N PHE A 253 -10.14 -9.51 -7.04
CA PHE A 253 -11.09 -8.62 -6.39
C PHE A 253 -11.47 -7.44 -7.28
N GLU A 254 -11.32 -7.56 -8.61
CA GLU A 254 -11.88 -6.50 -9.46
C GLU A 254 -13.37 -6.38 -9.14
N PRO A 255 -13.80 -5.22 -8.59
CA PRO A 255 -15.22 -4.98 -8.41
C PRO A 255 -15.85 -5.12 -9.79
N GLN A 256 -16.97 -5.84 -9.87
CA GLN A 256 -17.79 -5.91 -11.07
C GLN A 256 -17.90 -4.49 -11.66
N SER A 257 -17.92 -4.41 -12.99
CA SER A 257 -18.02 -3.14 -13.69
C SER A 257 -19.17 -2.31 -13.10
N ILE A 258 -18.81 -1.35 -12.24
CA ILE A 258 -19.81 -0.40 -11.74
C ILE A 258 -20.08 0.54 -12.89
N ASP A 259 -21.29 0.52 -13.39
CA ASP A 259 -21.74 1.58 -14.29
C ASP A 259 -21.82 2.86 -13.47
N ALA A 260 -20.79 3.69 -13.64
CA ALA A 260 -20.66 4.93 -12.88
C ALA A 260 -21.81 5.89 -13.14
N SER A 261 -22.50 5.78 -14.29
CA SER A 261 -23.67 6.60 -14.62
C SER A 261 -24.90 6.25 -13.77
N MET A 262 -24.92 5.08 -13.15
CA MET A 262 -26.02 4.59 -12.32
C MET A 262 -25.91 5.02 -10.84
N VAL A 263 -24.78 5.60 -10.42
CA VAL A 263 -24.57 6.03 -9.04
C VAL A 263 -24.94 7.51 -8.91
N SER A 264 -25.93 7.79 -8.10
CA SER A 264 -26.29 9.15 -7.68
C SER A 264 -26.32 9.20 -6.15
N ILE A 265 -25.60 10.14 -5.58
CA ILE A 265 -25.43 10.29 -4.14
C ILE A 265 -26.04 11.63 -3.73
N PRO A 266 -27.26 11.66 -3.17
CA PRO A 266 -27.91 12.91 -2.75
C PRO A 266 -27.14 13.56 -1.60
N ARG A 267 -27.07 14.89 -1.61
CA ARG A 267 -26.42 15.66 -0.55
C ARG A 267 -27.08 15.41 0.80
N SER A 268 -26.28 15.22 1.83
CA SER A 268 -26.70 15.05 3.20
C SER A 268 -25.63 15.60 4.15
N GLU A 269 -26.01 16.54 5.02
CA GLU A 269 -25.10 17.11 6.01
C GLU A 269 -24.55 16.04 6.98
N GLU A 270 -25.36 15.05 7.34
CA GLU A 270 -24.94 13.93 8.18
C GLU A 270 -23.84 13.11 7.47
N TRP A 271 -24.02 12.82 6.19
CA TRP A 271 -23.04 12.10 5.39
C TRP A 271 -21.76 12.91 5.17
N ILE A 272 -21.87 14.23 5.00
CA ILE A 272 -20.70 15.12 4.88
C ILE A 272 -19.88 15.10 6.17
N ALA A 273 -20.53 15.24 7.33
CA ALA A 273 -19.86 15.19 8.62
C ALA A 273 -19.16 13.83 8.86
N PHE A 274 -19.86 12.73 8.59
CA PHE A 274 -19.26 11.39 8.66
C PHE A 274 -18.13 11.21 7.63
N GLY A 275 -18.29 11.79 6.44
CA GLY A 275 -17.29 11.80 5.38
C GLY A 275 -15.98 12.46 5.79
N LYS A 276 -16.06 13.52 6.59
CA LYS A 276 -14.90 14.19 7.18
C LYS A 276 -14.11 13.22 8.07
N GLU A 277 -14.80 12.46 8.93
CA GLU A 277 -14.14 11.48 9.79
C GLU A 277 -13.45 10.37 8.98
N VAL A 278 -14.08 9.89 7.91
CA VAL A 278 -13.48 8.89 7.01
C VAL A 278 -12.28 9.50 6.28
N TYR A 279 -12.40 10.72 5.80
CA TYR A 279 -11.34 11.45 5.11
C TYR A 279 -10.10 11.60 5.98
N THR A 280 -10.25 12.13 7.20
CA THR A 280 -9.14 12.31 8.14
C THR A 280 -8.42 11.00 8.43
N ARG A 281 -9.14 9.90 8.57
CA ARG A 281 -8.53 8.60 8.88
C ARG A 281 -7.89 7.90 7.68
N ARG A 282 -8.27 8.22 6.44
CA ARG A 282 -7.93 7.42 5.26
C ARG A 282 -7.33 8.18 4.09
N CYS A 283 -7.59 9.47 3.99
CA CYS A 283 -7.29 10.26 2.78
C CYS A 283 -6.35 11.44 3.07
N GLU A 284 -6.51 12.07 4.24
CA GLU A 284 -5.80 13.28 4.66
C GLU A 284 -4.28 13.12 4.61
N GLY A 285 -3.75 11.96 5.03
CA GLY A 285 -2.31 11.69 5.02
C GLY A 285 -1.64 11.93 3.67
N CYS A 286 -2.35 11.72 2.58
CA CYS A 286 -1.86 11.98 1.21
C CYS A 286 -2.43 13.29 0.65
N HIS A 287 -3.75 13.51 0.82
CA HIS A 287 -4.44 14.62 0.17
C HIS A 287 -4.42 15.94 0.97
N GLY A 288 -3.89 15.94 2.20
CA GLY A 288 -3.87 17.10 3.09
C GLY A 288 -5.21 17.34 3.79
N ASP A 289 -5.18 18.06 4.89
CA ASP A 289 -6.35 18.38 5.71
C ASP A 289 -7.40 19.21 4.94
N ASN A 290 -6.93 20.10 4.08
CA ASN A 290 -7.75 20.96 3.22
C ASN A 290 -7.97 20.39 1.81
N GLY A 291 -7.49 19.17 1.53
CA GLY A 291 -7.62 18.57 0.22
C GLY A 291 -6.73 19.18 -0.87
N ASN A 292 -5.68 19.90 -0.50
CA ASN A 292 -4.75 20.58 -1.43
C ASN A 292 -3.73 19.64 -2.11
N GLY A 293 -3.69 18.36 -1.72
CA GLY A 293 -2.75 17.37 -2.26
C GLY A 293 -1.40 17.34 -1.56
N ASN A 294 -1.22 18.09 -0.47
CA ASN A 294 0.04 18.26 0.27
C ASN A 294 -0.04 17.63 1.66
N GLY A 295 -0.64 16.44 1.78
CA GLY A 295 -0.57 15.69 3.03
C GLY A 295 0.86 15.26 3.37
N PRO A 296 1.14 14.91 4.64
CA PRO A 296 2.49 14.57 5.08
C PRO A 296 3.14 13.44 4.27
N ALA A 297 2.36 12.47 3.81
CA ALA A 297 2.85 11.38 2.98
C ALA A 297 3.12 11.79 1.52
N ALA A 298 2.62 12.92 1.06
CA ALA A 298 2.78 13.38 -0.32
C ALA A 298 4.25 13.68 -0.67
N THR A 299 5.09 13.97 0.32
CA THR A 299 6.54 14.18 0.12
C THR A 299 7.25 12.94 -0.43
N PHE A 300 6.70 11.75 -0.21
CA PHE A 300 7.23 10.49 -0.73
C PHE A 300 6.66 10.14 -2.13
N MET A 301 5.65 10.87 -2.61
CA MET A 301 4.91 10.57 -3.85
C MET A 301 5.46 11.41 -5.01
N TYR A 302 6.67 11.09 -5.43
CA TYR A 302 7.43 11.88 -6.41
C TYR A 302 6.94 11.67 -7.85
N GLU A 303 6.39 10.49 -8.22
CA GLU A 303 5.92 10.27 -9.60
C GLU A 303 4.55 10.89 -9.84
N PHE A 304 3.61 10.66 -8.93
CA PHE A 304 2.22 11.10 -9.07
C PHE A 304 1.71 11.70 -7.77
N ARG A 305 1.78 13.02 -7.68
CA ARG A 305 1.24 13.76 -6.53
C ARG A 305 -0.23 13.48 -6.32
N PRO A 306 -0.69 13.43 -5.05
CA PRO A 306 -2.10 13.37 -4.73
C PRO A 306 -2.88 14.52 -5.37
N ARG A 307 -4.11 14.25 -5.77
CA ARG A 307 -4.97 15.27 -6.38
C ARG A 307 -5.26 16.39 -5.41
N ASN A 308 -5.02 17.62 -5.86
CA ASN A 308 -5.57 18.82 -5.22
C ASN A 308 -7.05 18.92 -5.56
N PHE A 309 -7.92 18.74 -4.56
CA PHE A 309 -9.37 18.85 -4.73
C PHE A 309 -9.83 20.30 -4.80
N THR A 310 -9.13 21.23 -4.13
CA THR A 310 -9.52 22.65 -4.07
C THR A 310 -9.43 23.32 -5.44
N ALA A 311 -8.69 22.74 -6.38
CA ALA A 311 -8.62 23.22 -7.75
C ALA A 311 -9.84 22.85 -8.62
N GLY A 312 -10.75 22.02 -8.09
CA GLY A 312 -11.94 21.56 -8.83
C GLY A 312 -11.66 20.72 -10.09
N VAL A 313 -10.39 20.35 -10.35
CA VAL A 313 -9.99 19.67 -11.58
C VAL A 313 -9.74 18.19 -11.32
N PHE A 314 -10.52 17.33 -11.99
CA PHE A 314 -10.42 15.88 -11.88
C PHE A 314 -10.05 15.26 -13.24
N LYS A 315 -9.08 14.34 -13.24
CA LYS A 315 -8.60 13.67 -14.48
C LYS A 315 -9.52 12.53 -14.93
N PHE A 316 -10.04 11.74 -13.99
CA PHE A 316 -10.80 10.54 -14.27
C PHE A 316 -12.29 10.82 -14.13
N ARG A 317 -12.92 11.19 -15.24
CA ARG A 317 -14.34 11.53 -15.31
C ARG A 317 -14.92 11.18 -16.67
N LEU A 318 -16.21 10.98 -16.74
CA LEU A 318 -16.99 10.77 -17.96
C LEU A 318 -17.56 12.10 -18.52
N THR A 319 -17.55 13.15 -17.71
CA THR A 319 -18.00 14.49 -18.10
C THR A 319 -17.00 15.16 -19.05
N PRO A 320 -17.42 16.16 -19.84
CA PRO A 320 -16.53 16.93 -20.71
C PRO A 320 -15.34 17.56 -19.98
N SER A 321 -14.28 17.89 -20.72
CA SER A 321 -13.09 18.53 -20.13
C SER A 321 -13.47 19.88 -19.51
N GLY A 322 -13.01 20.12 -18.27
CA GLY A 322 -13.33 21.32 -17.49
C GLY A 322 -14.57 21.19 -16.60
N SER A 323 -15.40 20.16 -16.81
CA SER A 323 -16.57 19.92 -15.95
C SER A 323 -16.19 19.06 -14.75
N LEU A 324 -17.00 19.16 -13.70
CA LEU A 324 -16.88 18.35 -12.49
C LEU A 324 -17.22 16.86 -12.76
N PRO A 325 -16.66 15.90 -12.02
CA PRO A 325 -16.97 14.49 -12.18
C PRO A 325 -18.38 14.16 -11.67
N GLN A 326 -18.99 13.14 -12.24
CA GLN A 326 -20.20 12.55 -11.66
C GLN A 326 -19.87 11.72 -10.42
N ASP A 327 -20.88 11.49 -9.57
CA ASP A 327 -20.75 10.66 -8.36
C ASP A 327 -20.14 9.27 -8.67
N GLY A 328 -20.57 8.69 -9.79
CA GLY A 328 -20.06 7.42 -10.26
C GLY A 328 -18.59 7.45 -10.64
N ASP A 329 -18.06 8.57 -11.12
CA ASP A 329 -16.64 8.72 -11.43
C ASP A 329 -15.79 8.72 -10.16
N LEU A 330 -16.23 9.47 -9.14
CA LEU A 330 -15.60 9.49 -7.83
C LEU A 330 -15.71 8.13 -7.14
N TRP A 331 -16.90 7.52 -7.19
CA TRP A 331 -17.12 6.17 -6.67
C TRP A 331 -16.17 5.15 -7.28
N ARG A 332 -16.04 5.16 -8.62
CA ARG A 332 -15.11 4.28 -9.33
C ARG A 332 -13.67 4.53 -8.90
N THR A 333 -13.26 5.79 -8.84
CA THR A 333 -11.88 6.18 -8.48
C THR A 333 -11.54 5.77 -7.06
N VAL A 334 -12.41 6.06 -6.09
CA VAL A 334 -12.21 5.65 -4.69
C VAL A 334 -12.22 4.13 -4.57
N THR A 335 -13.17 3.45 -5.22
CA THR A 335 -13.29 1.99 -5.10
C THR A 335 -12.11 1.27 -5.72
N ARG A 336 -11.64 1.66 -6.91
CA ARG A 336 -10.61 0.95 -7.67
C ARG A 336 -9.19 1.45 -7.41
N GLY A 337 -9.06 2.67 -6.89
CA GLY A 337 -7.79 3.38 -6.91
C GLY A 337 -7.38 3.74 -8.34
N ILE A 338 -6.16 4.23 -8.49
CA ILE A 338 -5.60 4.66 -9.79
C ILE A 338 -4.36 3.80 -10.05
N ARG A 339 -4.43 2.95 -11.08
CA ARG A 339 -3.30 2.09 -11.47
C ARG A 339 -2.09 2.94 -11.87
N GLY A 340 -0.92 2.55 -11.40
CA GLY A 340 0.34 3.26 -11.66
C GLY A 340 0.50 4.53 -10.85
N SER A 341 -0.29 4.74 -9.81
CA SER A 341 -0.14 5.82 -8.86
C SER A 341 -0.25 5.31 -7.43
N SER A 342 0.09 6.15 -6.46
CA SER A 342 0.00 5.85 -5.03
C SER A 342 -1.43 5.85 -4.48
N MET A 343 -2.46 6.14 -5.30
CA MET A 343 -3.86 6.06 -4.89
C MET A 343 -4.33 4.61 -4.78
N PRO A 344 -4.45 4.03 -3.58
CA PRO A 344 -4.82 2.63 -3.42
C PRO A 344 -6.30 2.39 -3.71
N SER A 345 -6.66 1.13 -3.90
CA SER A 345 -8.05 0.69 -3.97
C SER A 345 -8.67 0.66 -2.58
N TRP A 346 -9.80 1.34 -2.41
CA TRP A 346 -10.57 1.37 -1.16
C TRP A 346 -11.81 0.45 -1.19
N HIS A 347 -11.83 -0.55 -2.07
CA HIS A 347 -12.95 -1.49 -2.18
C HIS A 347 -13.27 -2.23 -0.86
N MET A 348 -12.28 -2.34 0.04
CA MET A 348 -12.48 -2.96 1.36
C MET A 348 -13.19 -2.06 2.37
N LEU A 349 -13.28 -0.76 2.10
CA LEU A 349 -14.12 0.11 2.93
C LEU A 349 -15.61 -0.21 2.67
N PRO A 350 -16.44 -0.17 3.73
CA PRO A 350 -17.89 -0.25 3.57
C PRO A 350 -18.40 0.78 2.55
N ASP A 351 -19.47 0.45 1.83
CA ASP A 351 -20.09 1.35 0.85
C ASP A 351 -20.46 2.70 1.48
N LYS A 352 -20.98 2.67 2.71
CA LYS A 352 -21.33 3.87 3.47
C LYS A 352 -20.14 4.81 3.66
N ASP A 353 -18.95 4.27 3.96
CA ASP A 353 -17.75 5.08 4.18
C ASP A 353 -17.29 5.73 2.88
N ARG A 354 -17.35 4.97 1.76
CA ARG A 354 -17.03 5.50 0.43
C ARG A 354 -18.01 6.56 -0.05
N ILE A 355 -19.32 6.36 0.20
CA ILE A 355 -20.35 7.36 -0.08
C ILE A 355 -20.09 8.64 0.72
N ALA A 356 -19.84 8.50 2.03
CA ALA A 356 -19.62 9.63 2.92
C ALA A 356 -18.40 10.45 2.49
N VAL A 357 -17.26 9.81 2.23
CA VAL A 357 -16.05 10.54 1.82
C VAL A 357 -16.22 11.24 0.47
N ILE A 358 -16.99 10.67 -0.45
CA ILE A 358 -17.29 11.32 -1.74
C ILE A 358 -18.10 12.58 -1.51
N GLN A 359 -19.10 12.56 -0.62
CA GLN A 359 -19.87 13.76 -0.29
C GLN A 359 -19.00 14.85 0.34
N TYR A 360 -18.11 14.47 1.25
CA TYR A 360 -17.17 15.41 1.85
C TYR A 360 -16.25 16.05 0.80
N ILE A 361 -15.68 15.23 -0.09
CA ILE A 361 -14.82 15.75 -1.17
C ILE A 361 -15.60 16.71 -2.08
N LYS A 362 -16.84 16.37 -2.47
CA LYS A 362 -17.64 17.18 -3.37
C LYS A 362 -18.05 18.51 -2.76
N TYR A 363 -18.58 18.47 -1.55
CA TYR A 363 -19.32 19.61 -0.97
C TYR A 363 -18.48 20.45 0.00
N GLU A 364 -17.33 19.96 0.44
CA GLU A 364 -16.47 20.69 1.36
C GLU A 364 -15.08 21.01 0.77
N LEU A 365 -14.50 20.09 0.00
CA LEU A 365 -13.12 20.25 -0.48
C LEU A 365 -13.06 20.77 -1.91
N ALA A 366 -13.90 20.26 -2.81
CA ALA A 366 -13.87 20.60 -4.23
C ALA A 366 -14.78 21.76 -4.59
N VAL A 367 -15.29 22.46 -3.61
CA VAL A 367 -16.12 23.66 -3.84
C VAL A 367 -15.22 24.77 -4.36
N ASP A 368 -15.48 25.23 -5.57
CA ASP A 368 -14.90 26.48 -6.05
C ASP A 368 -15.46 27.63 -5.21
N ARG A 369 -14.68 28.05 -4.23
CA ARG A 369 -15.05 29.15 -3.34
C ARG A 369 -15.09 30.52 -4.03
N SER A 370 -14.66 30.61 -5.29
CA SER A 370 -14.74 31.83 -6.10
C SER A 370 -16.14 32.07 -6.70
N ASP A 371 -16.99 31.03 -6.78
CA ASP A 371 -18.38 31.14 -7.21
C ASP A 371 -19.36 30.47 -6.23
N PRO A 372 -19.89 31.22 -5.26
CA PRO A 372 -20.86 30.70 -4.29
C PRO A 372 -22.24 30.36 -4.90
N ALA A 373 -22.45 30.56 -6.19
CA ALA A 373 -23.75 30.40 -6.82
C ALA A 373 -23.95 29.02 -7.49
N GLU A 374 -22.91 28.23 -7.69
CA GLU A 374 -23.03 26.85 -8.19
C GLU A 374 -22.51 25.83 -7.17
N PRO A 375 -23.38 25.35 -6.26
CA PRO A 375 -23.10 24.10 -5.55
C PRO A 375 -23.06 22.95 -6.58
N TYR A 376 -22.20 21.99 -6.37
CA TYR A 376 -22.14 20.72 -7.10
C TYR A 376 -23.51 20.18 -7.48
#